data_a23c7d535b2e49018d88dd2807ac164e
#
_entry.id   a23c7d535b2e49018d88dd2807ac164e
#
_cell.length_a   1.000
_cell.length_b   1.000
_cell.length_c   1.000
_cell.angle_alpha   90.00
_cell.angle_beta   90.00
_cell.angle_gamma   90.00
#
_symmetry.space_group_name_H-M   'P 1'
#
loop_
_entity.id
_entity.type
_entity.pdbx_description
1 polymer ?
#
loop_
_entity_poly.entity_id
_entity_poly.type
_entity_poly.pdbx_seq_one_letter_code
_entity_poly.pdbx_strand_id
1 'polypeptide(L)'
;MKRVLTAVLICLSSHVLAQQSAAPVSSIRVTRDSIVTAKPDRVQIDIGVVTRAPQSLAAASQNASRLNAVLASLRKAVSPDTDIRTISYSLSPDYQYHPNGGEPTLLGYTATNVVRITLDELPKIGTVIDAATQAGANRVG
;
A
#
# COMPACT_ATOMS: atom_id res chain seq x y z
N MET A 1 34.23 9.53 73.27
CA MET A 1 34.56 9.73 71.79
C MET A 1 34.99 8.44 71.11
N LYS A 2 35.88 7.64 71.66
CA LYS A 2 36.37 6.37 70.99
C LYS A 2 35.26 5.27 70.79
N ARG A 3 34.29 5.17 71.72
CA ARG A 3 33.20 4.18 71.62
C ARG A 3 32.12 4.51 70.56
N VAL A 4 31.93 5.76 70.26
CA VAL A 4 30.97 6.23 69.23
C VAL A 4 31.59 6.01 67.83
N LEU A 5 32.90 6.17 67.68
CA LEU A 5 33.56 5.94 66.41
C LEU A 5 33.54 4.47 66.01
N THR A 6 33.62 3.52 66.97
CA THR A 6 33.56 2.09 66.73
C THR A 6 32.19 1.63 66.28
N ALA A 7 31.13 2.22 66.84
CA ALA A 7 29.72 1.91 66.48
C ALA A 7 29.39 2.36 65.03
N VAL A 8 29.90 3.54 64.63
CA VAL A 8 29.70 4.05 63.23
C VAL A 8 30.42 3.19 62.21
N LEU A 9 31.59 2.66 62.55
CA LEU A 9 32.36 1.81 61.61
C LEU A 9 31.68 0.46 61.38
N ILE A 10 31.01 -0.10 62.39
CA ILE A 10 30.26 -1.37 62.27
C ILE A 10 28.97 -1.21 61.46
N CYS A 11 28.30 -0.06 61.48
CA CYS A 11 27.11 0.19 60.63
C CYS A 11 27.43 0.39 59.15
N LEU A 12 28.62 0.84 58.79
CA LEU A 12 28.99 0.98 57.38
C LEU A 12 29.35 -0.35 56.70
N SER A 13 29.67 -1.39 57.43
CA SER A 13 30.04 -2.70 56.87
C SER A 13 28.87 -3.62 56.51
N SER A 14 27.63 -3.26 56.88
CA SER A 14 26.43 -4.07 56.64
C SER A 14 25.75 -3.86 55.30
N HIS A 15 26.23 -2.95 54.48
CA HIS A 15 25.56 -2.60 53.18
C HIS A 15 26.16 -3.24 51.91
N VAL A 16 27.19 -4.10 52.08
CA VAL A 16 27.94 -4.63 50.92
C VAL A 16 27.44 -6.05 50.50
N LEU A 17 26.49 -6.66 51.23
CA LEU A 17 26.07 -8.04 50.94
C LEU A 17 24.75 -8.23 50.20
N ALA A 18 24.18 -7.17 49.62
CA ALA A 18 22.84 -7.23 48.98
C ALA A 18 22.85 -7.15 47.45
N GLN A 19 23.97 -7.40 46.79
CA GLN A 19 24.00 -7.57 45.31
C GLN A 19 24.20 -9.07 44.99
N GLN A 20 23.17 -9.87 45.28
CA GLN A 20 23.06 -11.15 44.61
C GLN A 20 22.63 -10.88 43.18
N SER A 21 23.59 -10.87 42.26
CA SER A 21 23.30 -10.99 40.82
C SER A 21 22.49 -12.24 40.60
N ALA A 22 21.22 -12.09 40.28
CA ALA A 22 20.41 -13.21 39.81
C ALA A 22 21.13 -13.86 38.63
N ALA A 23 21.50 -15.13 38.80
CA ALA A 23 22.11 -15.87 37.71
C ALA A 23 21.20 -15.81 36.48
N PRO A 24 21.75 -15.55 35.28
CA PRO A 24 20.95 -15.51 34.09
C PRO A 24 20.22 -16.84 33.89
N VAL A 25 18.91 -16.77 33.83
CA VAL A 25 18.09 -17.97 33.58
C VAL A 25 18.41 -18.45 32.16
N SER A 26 18.97 -19.64 32.05
CA SER A 26 19.22 -20.26 30.75
C SER A 26 17.90 -20.50 30.04
N SER A 27 17.68 -19.81 28.95
CA SER A 27 16.48 -19.95 28.11
C SER A 27 16.89 -20.39 26.71
N ILE A 28 16.16 -21.34 26.17
CA ILE A 28 16.28 -21.75 24.75
C ILE A 28 15.04 -21.24 24.04
N ARG A 29 15.23 -20.38 23.03
CA ARG A 29 14.16 -19.93 22.15
C ARG A 29 14.27 -20.68 20.82
N VAL A 30 13.22 -21.41 20.47
CA VAL A 30 13.12 -22.13 19.20
C VAL A 30 12.03 -21.47 18.38
N THR A 31 12.38 -21.01 17.16
CA THR A 31 11.43 -20.51 16.16
C THR A 31 11.29 -21.57 15.08
N ARG A 32 10.07 -21.87 14.71
CA ARG A 32 9.76 -22.73 13.57
C ARG A 32 8.89 -21.97 12.60
N ASP A 33 9.27 -21.99 11.34
CA ASP A 33 8.48 -21.46 10.23
C ASP A 33 7.84 -22.64 9.49
N SER A 34 6.57 -22.49 9.10
CA SER A 34 5.91 -23.45 8.23
C SER A 34 5.28 -22.72 7.04
N ILE A 35 5.42 -23.29 5.86
CA ILE A 35 4.83 -22.76 4.62
C ILE A 35 3.62 -23.62 4.29
N VAL A 36 2.46 -22.95 4.15
CA VAL A 36 1.23 -23.59 3.68
C VAL A 36 0.93 -23.06 2.28
N THR A 37 0.79 -23.95 1.32
CA THR A 37 0.41 -23.59 -0.07
C THR A 37 -1.03 -23.99 -0.32
N ALA A 38 -1.82 -23.04 -0.83
CA ALA A 38 -3.19 -23.27 -1.28
C ALA A 38 -3.37 -22.81 -2.72
N LYS A 39 -4.31 -23.40 -3.45
CA LYS A 39 -4.67 -22.90 -4.79
C LYS A 39 -5.40 -21.56 -4.61
N PRO A 40 -5.10 -20.54 -5.46
CA PRO A 40 -5.86 -19.30 -5.46
C PRO A 40 -7.33 -19.58 -5.81
N ASP A 41 -8.23 -19.01 -5.05
CA ASP A 41 -9.70 -19.06 -5.28
C ASP A 41 -10.27 -17.68 -5.62
N ARG A 42 -9.44 -16.63 -5.52
CA ARG A 42 -9.82 -15.24 -5.74
C ARG A 42 -8.71 -14.47 -6.41
N VAL A 43 -9.08 -13.51 -7.28
CA VAL A 43 -8.15 -12.57 -7.91
C VAL A 43 -8.61 -11.13 -7.73
N GLN A 44 -7.66 -10.23 -7.57
CA GLN A 44 -7.89 -8.79 -7.64
C GLN A 44 -7.18 -8.24 -8.87
N ILE A 45 -7.90 -7.46 -9.68
CA ILE A 45 -7.40 -6.84 -10.90
C ILE A 45 -7.56 -5.34 -10.76
N ASP A 46 -6.49 -4.60 -10.97
CA ASP A 46 -6.49 -3.14 -10.98
C ASP A 46 -6.59 -2.64 -12.43
N ILE A 47 -7.68 -1.97 -12.73
CA ILE A 47 -8.01 -1.45 -14.05
C ILE A 47 -7.93 0.07 -14.01
N GLY A 48 -7.04 0.65 -14.82
CA GLY A 48 -6.77 2.07 -14.84
C GLY A 48 -7.20 2.75 -16.13
N VAL A 49 -7.66 3.99 -15.98
CA VAL A 49 -7.92 4.94 -17.07
C VAL A 49 -7.02 6.15 -16.88
N VAL A 50 -6.15 6.38 -17.85
CA VAL A 50 -5.26 7.55 -17.89
C VAL A 50 -5.65 8.41 -19.06
N THR A 51 -5.84 9.71 -18.82
CA THR A 51 -6.15 10.72 -19.84
C THR A 51 -5.22 11.92 -19.72
N ARG A 52 -4.92 12.56 -20.85
CA ARG A 52 -4.10 13.77 -20.91
C ARG A 52 -4.82 14.86 -21.69
N ALA A 53 -4.70 16.09 -21.21
CA ALA A 53 -5.22 17.27 -21.92
C ALA A 53 -4.42 18.52 -21.53
N PRO A 54 -4.42 19.58 -22.36
CA PRO A 54 -3.76 20.83 -22.03
C PRO A 54 -4.31 21.52 -20.78
N GLN A 55 -5.59 21.28 -20.46
CA GLN A 55 -6.26 21.87 -19.31
C GLN A 55 -6.66 20.77 -18.31
N SER A 56 -6.52 21.07 -17.01
CA SER A 56 -6.84 20.14 -15.92
C SER A 56 -8.29 19.66 -15.95
N LEU A 57 -9.23 20.58 -16.17
CA LEU A 57 -10.66 20.27 -16.27
C LEU A 57 -10.95 19.31 -17.43
N ALA A 58 -10.32 19.54 -18.60
CA ALA A 58 -10.48 18.67 -19.76
C ALA A 58 -9.93 17.26 -19.51
N ALA A 59 -8.74 17.15 -18.89
CA ALA A 59 -8.16 15.86 -18.52
C ALA A 59 -9.07 15.08 -17.55
N ALA A 60 -9.58 15.76 -16.53
CA ALA A 60 -10.49 15.17 -15.53
C ALA A 60 -11.83 14.74 -16.13
N SER A 61 -12.45 15.59 -16.97
CA SER A 61 -13.73 15.30 -17.63
C SER A 61 -13.64 14.11 -18.59
N GLN A 62 -12.59 14.06 -19.42
CA GLN A 62 -12.33 12.91 -20.29
C GLN A 62 -12.10 11.62 -19.50
N ASN A 63 -11.38 11.71 -18.36
CA ASN A 63 -11.13 10.58 -17.49
C ASN A 63 -12.45 10.04 -16.91
N ALA A 64 -13.28 10.91 -16.37
CA ALA A 64 -14.57 10.52 -15.81
C ALA A 64 -15.49 9.86 -16.86
N SER A 65 -15.55 10.40 -18.07
CA SER A 65 -16.35 9.83 -19.17
C SER A 65 -15.88 8.43 -19.55
N ARG A 66 -14.56 8.24 -19.74
CA ARG A 66 -13.97 6.92 -20.05
C ARG A 66 -14.16 5.92 -18.92
N LEU A 67 -13.94 6.36 -17.67
CA LEU A 67 -14.16 5.51 -16.52
C LEU A 67 -15.59 5.01 -16.43
N ASN A 68 -16.58 5.86 -16.67
CA ASN A 68 -17.99 5.48 -16.66
C ASN A 68 -18.29 4.40 -17.71
N ALA A 69 -17.70 4.51 -18.92
CA ALA A 69 -17.81 3.47 -19.94
C ALA A 69 -17.18 2.14 -19.51
N VAL A 70 -16.00 2.19 -18.91
CA VAL A 70 -15.32 1.01 -18.35
C VAL A 70 -16.16 0.36 -17.27
N LEU A 71 -16.65 1.13 -16.30
CA LEU A 71 -17.49 0.61 -15.21
C LEU A 71 -18.79 -0.03 -15.74
N ALA A 72 -19.41 0.58 -16.74
CA ALA A 72 -20.62 0.03 -17.38
C ALA A 72 -20.33 -1.32 -18.09
N SER A 73 -19.17 -1.42 -18.77
CA SER A 73 -18.74 -2.66 -19.43
C SER A 73 -18.40 -3.75 -18.41
N LEU A 74 -17.66 -3.42 -17.36
CA LEU A 74 -17.31 -4.36 -16.30
C LEU A 74 -18.55 -4.95 -15.62
N ARG A 75 -19.52 -4.10 -15.24
CA ARG A 75 -20.78 -4.55 -14.60
C ARG A 75 -21.59 -5.50 -15.47
N LYS A 76 -21.45 -5.45 -16.81
CA LYS A 76 -22.09 -6.41 -17.73
C LYS A 76 -21.32 -7.73 -17.82
N ALA A 77 -20.01 -7.69 -17.63
CA ALA A 77 -19.12 -8.86 -17.76
C ALA A 77 -19.06 -9.74 -16.52
N VAL A 78 -19.49 -9.22 -15.36
CA VAL A 78 -19.38 -9.90 -14.06
C VAL A 78 -20.72 -10.06 -13.36
N SER A 79 -20.74 -10.86 -12.31
CA SER A 79 -21.93 -11.07 -11.46
C SER A 79 -22.29 -9.76 -10.70
N PRO A 80 -23.58 -9.52 -10.41
CA PRO A 80 -24.03 -8.30 -9.73
C PRO A 80 -23.36 -8.05 -8.37
N ASP A 81 -22.99 -9.12 -7.67
CA ASP A 81 -22.37 -9.07 -6.33
C ASP A 81 -20.84 -8.87 -6.38
N THR A 82 -20.26 -8.74 -7.59
CA THR A 82 -18.82 -8.54 -7.75
C THR A 82 -18.39 -7.20 -7.18
N ASP A 83 -17.39 -7.20 -6.29
CA ASP A 83 -16.85 -5.98 -5.71
C ASP A 83 -16.04 -5.20 -6.77
N ILE A 84 -16.53 -4.01 -7.11
CA ILE A 84 -15.87 -3.04 -8.00
C ILE A 84 -15.79 -1.71 -7.26
N ARG A 85 -14.57 -1.26 -6.95
CA ARG A 85 -14.35 -0.01 -6.20
C ARG A 85 -13.21 0.81 -6.75
N THR A 86 -13.33 2.13 -6.70
CA THR A 86 -12.22 3.04 -6.99
C THR A 86 -11.21 2.99 -5.85
N ILE A 87 -9.96 2.75 -6.18
CA ILE A 87 -8.86 2.68 -5.21
C ILE A 87 -7.91 3.86 -5.29
N SER A 88 -7.88 4.57 -6.43
CA SER A 88 -7.01 5.73 -6.61
C SER A 88 -7.58 6.69 -7.65
N TYR A 89 -7.43 7.98 -7.38
CA TYR A 89 -7.60 9.05 -8.34
C TYR A 89 -6.50 10.09 -8.16
N SER A 90 -5.90 10.52 -9.26
CA SER A 90 -4.93 11.61 -9.26
C SER A 90 -5.10 12.49 -10.50
N LEU A 91 -4.84 13.80 -10.33
CA LEU A 91 -4.74 14.77 -11.40
C LEU A 91 -3.45 15.56 -11.16
N SER A 92 -2.52 15.46 -12.10
CA SER A 92 -1.18 16.05 -11.95
C SER A 92 -0.79 16.84 -13.20
N PRO A 93 -0.08 17.97 -13.06
CA PRO A 93 0.53 18.66 -14.19
C PRO A 93 1.70 17.85 -14.74
N ASP A 94 1.85 17.86 -16.06
CA ASP A 94 2.99 17.28 -16.77
C ASP A 94 3.94 18.40 -17.18
N TYR A 95 5.20 18.35 -16.72
CA TYR A 95 6.23 19.33 -17.03
C TYR A 95 7.35 18.74 -17.88
N GLN A 96 7.83 19.53 -18.84
CA GLN A 96 9.08 19.24 -19.55
C GLN A 96 10.23 19.99 -18.87
N TYR A 97 11.23 19.25 -18.42
CA TYR A 97 12.46 19.79 -17.86
C TYR A 97 13.52 19.93 -18.94
N HIS A 98 14.24 21.07 -18.97
CA HIS A 98 15.27 21.33 -19.95
C HIS A 98 16.65 20.89 -19.42
N PRO A 99 17.43 20.09 -20.19
CA PRO A 99 18.74 19.56 -19.73
C PRO A 99 19.75 20.67 -19.41
N ASN A 100 19.63 21.82 -20.06
CA ASN A 100 20.55 22.95 -19.90
C ASN A 100 20.15 23.94 -18.77
N GLY A 101 19.19 23.55 -17.91
CA GLY A 101 18.60 24.45 -16.93
C GLY A 101 17.52 25.35 -17.52
N GLY A 102 16.82 26.07 -16.65
CA GLY A 102 15.71 26.96 -17.01
C GLY A 102 14.41 26.51 -16.32
N GLU A 103 13.37 27.32 -16.46
CA GLU A 103 12.05 27.00 -15.90
C GLU A 103 11.42 25.83 -16.66
N PRO A 104 10.81 24.85 -15.96
CA PRO A 104 10.08 23.77 -16.59
C PRO A 104 8.88 24.30 -17.40
N THR A 105 8.68 23.75 -18.60
CA THR A 105 7.51 24.10 -19.43
C THR A 105 6.34 23.18 -19.10
N LEU A 106 5.17 23.73 -18.77
CA LEU A 106 3.95 22.97 -18.57
C LEU A 106 3.44 22.44 -19.93
N LEU A 107 3.38 21.11 -20.07
CA LEU A 107 2.86 20.43 -21.27
C LEU A 107 1.35 20.20 -21.19
N GLY A 108 0.79 20.07 -20.00
CA GLY A 108 -0.60 19.78 -19.79
C GLY A 108 -0.85 19.08 -18.45
N TYR A 109 -1.91 18.30 -18.39
CA TYR A 109 -2.34 17.60 -17.19
C TYR A 109 -2.67 16.14 -17.50
N THR A 110 -2.27 15.24 -16.59
CA THR A 110 -2.63 13.84 -16.63
C THR A 110 -3.61 13.53 -15.50
N ALA A 111 -4.78 12.98 -15.84
CA ALA A 111 -5.72 12.40 -14.89
C ALA A 111 -5.62 10.87 -14.93
N THR A 112 -5.49 10.26 -13.76
CA THR A 112 -5.43 8.81 -13.60
C THR A 112 -6.51 8.38 -12.61
N ASN A 113 -7.27 7.36 -12.98
CA ASN A 113 -8.24 6.71 -12.11
C ASN A 113 -8.02 5.21 -12.15
N VAL A 114 -8.00 4.56 -10.99
CA VAL A 114 -7.82 3.11 -10.87
C VAL A 114 -8.99 2.52 -10.09
N VAL A 115 -9.62 1.54 -10.68
CA VAL A 115 -10.63 0.73 -10.03
C VAL A 115 -10.11 -0.68 -9.81
N ARG A 116 -10.43 -1.27 -8.67
CA ARG A 116 -10.15 -2.66 -8.33
C ARG A 116 -11.41 -3.47 -8.48
N ILE A 117 -11.28 -4.59 -9.16
CA ILE A 117 -12.31 -5.61 -9.26
C ILE A 117 -11.83 -6.88 -8.54
N THR A 118 -12.68 -7.47 -7.71
CA THR A 118 -12.38 -8.72 -7.01
C THR A 118 -13.26 -9.82 -7.60
N LEU A 119 -12.63 -10.85 -8.19
CA LEU A 119 -13.31 -11.96 -8.84
C LEU A 119 -13.06 -13.26 -8.07
N ASP A 120 -14.11 -14.00 -7.81
CA ASP A 120 -14.06 -15.38 -7.30
C ASP A 120 -14.07 -16.41 -8.45
N GLU A 121 -14.39 -15.98 -9.66
CA GLU A 121 -14.43 -16.81 -10.88
C GLU A 121 -13.19 -16.57 -11.73
N LEU A 122 -12.09 -17.28 -11.44
CA LEU A 122 -10.80 -17.13 -12.16
C LEU A 122 -10.90 -17.27 -13.70
N PRO A 123 -11.76 -18.16 -14.29
CA PRO A 123 -11.89 -18.24 -15.74
C PRO A 123 -12.41 -16.97 -16.42
N LYS A 124 -13.05 -16.05 -15.67
CA LYS A 124 -13.56 -14.79 -16.21
C LYS A 124 -12.52 -13.67 -16.33
N ILE A 125 -11.28 -13.88 -15.86
CA ILE A 125 -10.23 -12.87 -15.88
C ILE A 125 -10.02 -12.28 -17.28
N GLY A 126 -9.86 -13.12 -18.29
CA GLY A 126 -9.67 -12.70 -19.68
C GLY A 126 -10.84 -11.86 -20.19
N THR A 127 -12.06 -12.32 -20.01
CA THR A 127 -13.29 -11.59 -20.41
C THR A 127 -13.39 -10.22 -19.76
N VAL A 128 -13.01 -10.11 -18.47
CA VAL A 128 -13.05 -8.84 -17.73
C VAL A 128 -11.99 -7.86 -18.24
N ILE A 129 -10.77 -8.34 -18.53
CA ILE A 129 -9.70 -7.51 -19.08
C ILE A 129 -10.07 -7.02 -20.48
N ASP A 130 -10.61 -7.89 -21.33
CA ASP A 130 -11.05 -7.55 -22.69
C ASP A 130 -12.18 -6.52 -22.66
N ALA A 131 -13.18 -6.72 -21.81
CA ALA A 131 -14.31 -5.79 -21.65
C ALA A 131 -13.86 -4.42 -21.18
N ALA A 132 -12.91 -4.37 -20.23
CA ALA A 132 -12.34 -3.11 -19.73
C ALA A 132 -11.54 -2.37 -20.82
N THR A 133 -10.67 -3.09 -21.53
CA THR A 133 -9.78 -2.53 -22.56
C THR A 133 -10.58 -1.99 -23.74
N GLN A 134 -11.57 -2.74 -24.23
CA GLN A 134 -12.49 -2.31 -25.28
C GLN A 134 -13.30 -1.07 -24.88
N ALA A 135 -13.63 -0.91 -23.61
CA ALA A 135 -14.33 0.24 -23.08
C ALA A 135 -13.44 1.46 -22.82
N GLY A 136 -12.11 1.35 -23.00
CA GLY A 136 -11.16 2.46 -22.92
C GLY A 136 -10.23 2.45 -21.71
N ALA A 137 -10.17 1.35 -20.95
CA ALA A 137 -9.09 1.15 -19.98
C ALA A 137 -7.76 1.02 -20.74
N ASN A 138 -6.71 1.68 -20.22
CA ASN A 138 -5.39 1.70 -20.84
C ASN A 138 -4.26 1.34 -19.87
N ARG A 139 -4.63 0.84 -18.69
CA ARG A 139 -3.72 0.29 -17.68
C ARG A 139 -4.40 -0.89 -16.98
N VAL A 140 -3.69 -2.03 -16.89
CA VAL A 140 -4.13 -3.23 -16.18
C VAL A 140 -2.94 -3.76 -15.38
N GLY A 141 -3.18 -4.13 -14.10
CA GLY A 141 -2.14 -4.64 -13.19
C GLY A 141 -2.72 -5.51 -12.08
#